data_9082da58b9f740c66ea64bf539b099ec
#
_entry.id   9082da58b9f740c66ea64bf539b099ec
#
_cell.length_a   1.000
_cell.length_b   1.000
_cell.length_c   1.000
_cell.angle_alpha   90.00
_cell.angle_beta   90.00
_cell.angle_gamma   90.00
#
_symmetry.space_group_name_H-M   'P 1'
#
loop_
_entity.id
_entity.type
_entity.pdbx_description
1 polymer ?
#
loop_
_entity_poly.entity_id
_entity_poly.type
_entity_poly.pdbx_seq_one_letter_code
_entity_poly.pdbx_strand_id
1 'polypeptide(L)'
;IIRAAVALVAELPEHMIRIISPDIGGGFGNKVPVYPGYVCSILASILLERPVKWIEDKSGNLISTGFARDVYLDGEMALRRDGKILGVRIHTDADHGAFFSDAQPSKFKIGLMHSAFAAYDIPAAHLTARGTYTNKAPGGVAYRCSFRVTEAMFFQERMVQAAADDLGMDQAEFRRMNFVR
;
A
#
# COMPACT_ATOMS: atom_id res chain seq x y z
N ILE A 1 -11.41 -0.69 12.97
CA ILE A 1 -11.75 -1.10 11.60
C ILE A 1 -12.65 -2.34 11.66
N ILE A 2 -12.21 -3.49 12.18
CA ILE A 2 -13.01 -4.74 12.20
C ILE A 2 -14.36 -4.53 12.88
N ARG A 3 -14.41 -3.90 14.07
CA ARG A 3 -15.65 -3.62 14.77
C ARG A 3 -16.65 -2.82 13.93
N ALA A 4 -16.20 -1.74 13.29
CA ALA A 4 -17.06 -0.91 12.45
C ALA A 4 -17.56 -1.67 11.21
N ALA A 5 -16.71 -2.47 10.57
CA ALA A 5 -17.12 -3.29 9.44
C ALA A 5 -18.14 -4.36 9.84
N VAL A 6 -17.94 -5.01 10.98
CA VAL A 6 -18.89 -5.99 11.53
C VAL A 6 -20.23 -5.32 11.89
N ALA A 7 -20.19 -4.15 12.51
CA ALA A 7 -21.40 -3.38 12.83
C ALA A 7 -22.23 -3.08 11.59
N LEU A 8 -21.57 -2.66 10.53
CA LEU A 8 -22.22 -2.35 9.25
C LEU A 8 -22.86 -3.58 8.60
N VAL A 9 -22.15 -4.70 8.57
CA VAL A 9 -22.60 -5.93 7.89
C VAL A 9 -23.67 -6.68 8.70
N ALA A 10 -23.52 -6.72 10.03
CA ALA A 10 -24.46 -7.41 10.91
C ALA A 10 -25.64 -6.53 11.37
N GLU A 11 -25.67 -5.25 10.93
CA GLU A 11 -26.67 -4.28 11.34
C GLU A 11 -26.79 -4.13 12.86
N LEU A 12 -25.66 -4.26 13.56
CA LEU A 12 -25.57 -4.15 15.02
C LEU A 12 -24.93 -2.83 15.43
N PRO A 13 -25.37 -2.22 16.53
CA PRO A 13 -24.68 -1.07 17.09
C PRO A 13 -23.24 -1.44 17.51
N GLU A 14 -22.28 -0.59 17.21
CA GLU A 14 -20.86 -0.86 17.51
C GLU A 14 -20.57 -1.17 18.98
N HIS A 15 -21.35 -0.58 19.91
CA HIS A 15 -21.20 -0.81 21.35
C HIS A 15 -21.56 -2.22 21.79
N MET A 16 -22.35 -2.95 20.99
CA MET A 16 -22.69 -4.36 21.26
C MET A 16 -21.61 -5.35 20.76
N ILE A 17 -20.59 -4.85 20.08
CA ILE A 17 -19.53 -5.68 19.47
C ILE A 17 -18.24 -5.50 20.25
N ARG A 18 -17.72 -6.60 20.78
CA ARG A 18 -16.41 -6.67 21.42
C ARG A 18 -15.44 -7.47 20.56
N ILE A 19 -14.38 -6.83 20.09
CA ILE A 19 -13.27 -7.49 19.41
C ILE A 19 -12.12 -7.66 20.39
N ILE A 20 -11.65 -8.89 20.54
CA ILE A 20 -10.51 -9.23 21.39
C ILE A 20 -9.40 -9.76 20.51
N SER A 21 -8.24 -9.15 20.60
CA SER A 21 -7.02 -9.60 19.93
C SER A 21 -6.05 -10.09 21.01
N PRO A 22 -5.90 -11.41 21.21
CA PRO A 22 -4.86 -11.92 22.09
C PRO A 22 -3.48 -11.74 21.46
N ASP A 23 -2.45 -12.31 22.09
CA ASP A 23 -1.09 -12.27 21.55
C ASP A 23 -1.04 -12.87 20.15
N ILE A 24 -0.49 -12.11 19.21
CA ILE A 24 -0.34 -12.50 17.81
C ILE A 24 1.14 -12.50 17.42
N GLY A 25 1.56 -13.53 16.69
CA GLY A 25 2.95 -13.67 16.20
C GLY A 25 3.32 -12.74 15.04
N GLY A 26 2.92 -11.49 15.11
CA GLY A 26 3.13 -10.49 14.06
C GLY A 26 1.94 -10.37 13.09
N GLY A 27 1.76 -9.18 12.53
CA GLY A 27 0.67 -8.87 11.59
C GLY A 27 1.19 -8.54 10.20
N PHE A 28 2.32 -7.83 10.10
CA PHE A 28 2.97 -7.36 8.86
C PHE A 28 2.00 -6.66 7.88
N GLY A 29 0.90 -6.12 8.41
CA GLY A 29 -0.19 -5.53 7.64
C GLY A 29 -1.23 -6.54 7.14
N ASN A 30 -0.90 -7.82 7.05
CA ASN A 30 -1.83 -8.83 6.54
C ASN A 30 -3.02 -9.11 7.47
N LYS A 31 -2.94 -8.74 8.75
CA LYS A 31 -4.03 -8.89 9.73
C LYS A 31 -4.84 -7.60 9.93
N VAL A 32 -4.61 -6.57 9.12
CA VAL A 32 -5.36 -5.30 9.19
C VAL A 32 -6.71 -5.36 8.47
N PRO A 33 -6.83 -6.01 7.29
CA PRO A 33 -8.09 -6.06 6.56
C PRO A 33 -9.16 -6.87 7.26
N VAL A 34 -10.38 -6.66 6.80
CA VAL A 34 -11.53 -7.48 7.16
C VAL A 34 -11.70 -8.55 6.09
N TYR A 35 -11.36 -9.77 6.42
CA TYR A 35 -11.49 -10.90 5.50
C TYR A 35 -12.89 -11.52 5.54
N PRO A 36 -13.35 -12.12 4.44
CA PRO A 36 -14.66 -12.77 4.38
C PRO A 36 -14.89 -13.80 5.48
N GLY A 37 -13.86 -14.55 5.89
CA GLY A 37 -13.94 -15.53 6.95
C GLY A 37 -14.35 -14.95 8.31
N TYR A 38 -13.94 -13.71 8.61
CA TYR A 38 -14.38 -13.02 9.84
C TYR A 38 -15.86 -12.74 9.79
N VAL A 39 -16.32 -12.16 8.69
CA VAL A 39 -17.73 -11.78 8.48
C VAL A 39 -18.62 -13.02 8.47
N CYS A 40 -18.27 -14.03 7.70
CA CYS A 40 -19.02 -15.28 7.61
C CYS A 40 -19.15 -15.99 8.97
N SER A 41 -18.08 -16.04 9.76
CA SER A 41 -18.11 -16.66 11.10
C SER A 41 -19.03 -15.91 12.05
N ILE A 42 -19.01 -14.58 12.02
CA ILE A 42 -19.85 -13.75 12.88
C ILE A 42 -21.33 -13.90 12.49
N LEU A 43 -21.65 -13.78 11.20
CA LEU A 43 -23.02 -13.95 10.72
C LEU A 43 -23.55 -15.38 11.00
N ALA A 44 -22.73 -16.40 10.77
CA ALA A 44 -23.09 -17.76 11.12
C ALA A 44 -23.36 -17.93 12.62
N SER A 45 -22.56 -17.30 13.48
CA SER A 45 -22.79 -17.34 14.93
C SER A 45 -24.10 -16.68 15.34
N ILE A 46 -24.47 -15.56 14.70
CA ILE A 46 -25.73 -14.88 14.95
C ILE A 46 -26.91 -15.75 14.49
N LEU A 47 -26.84 -16.30 13.28
CA LEU A 47 -27.93 -17.09 12.70
C LEU A 47 -28.15 -18.43 13.41
N LEU A 48 -27.08 -19.04 13.88
CA LEU A 48 -27.14 -20.35 14.56
C LEU A 48 -27.31 -20.22 16.07
N GLU A 49 -27.21 -19.03 16.63
CA GLU A 49 -27.20 -18.76 18.09
C GLU A 49 -26.15 -19.62 18.84
N ARG A 50 -25.01 -19.87 18.21
CA ARG A 50 -23.92 -20.69 18.71
C ARG A 50 -22.55 -20.09 18.42
N PRO A 51 -21.55 -20.40 19.26
CA PRO A 51 -20.17 -20.07 18.94
C PRO A 51 -19.73 -20.72 17.63
N VAL A 52 -19.12 -19.91 16.74
CA VAL A 52 -18.56 -20.39 15.46
C VAL A 52 -17.06 -20.11 15.46
N LYS A 53 -16.29 -21.08 15.04
CA LYS A 53 -14.84 -21.01 14.91
C LYS A 53 -14.44 -21.18 13.45
N TRP A 54 -13.63 -20.25 12.96
CA TRP A 54 -12.98 -20.35 11.66
C TRP A 54 -11.47 -20.43 11.85
N ILE A 55 -10.83 -21.34 11.16
CA ILE A 55 -9.37 -21.47 11.10
C ILE A 55 -8.98 -21.52 9.64
N GLU A 56 -8.21 -20.53 9.23
CA GLU A 56 -7.61 -20.50 7.90
C GLU A 56 -6.31 -21.29 7.92
N ASP A 57 -6.16 -22.22 7.01
CA ASP A 57 -4.88 -22.92 6.84
C ASP A 57 -3.88 -22.06 6.03
N LYS A 58 -2.64 -22.52 5.94
CA LYS A 58 -1.59 -21.77 5.25
C LYS A 58 -1.85 -21.64 3.76
N SER A 59 -2.40 -22.64 3.12
CA SER A 59 -2.71 -22.62 1.68
C SER A 59 -3.83 -21.64 1.37
N GLY A 60 -4.91 -21.69 2.16
CA GLY A 60 -5.99 -20.72 2.08
C GLY A 60 -5.51 -19.28 2.32
N ASN A 61 -4.66 -19.09 3.33
CA ASN A 61 -4.09 -17.78 3.61
C ASN A 61 -3.27 -17.22 2.43
N LEU A 62 -2.46 -18.02 1.79
CA LEU A 62 -1.65 -17.59 0.64
C LEU A 62 -2.49 -17.23 -0.60
N ILE A 63 -3.65 -17.85 -0.75
CA ILE A 63 -4.55 -17.63 -1.88
C ILE A 63 -5.49 -16.44 -1.65
N SER A 64 -6.03 -16.32 -0.43
CA SER A 64 -7.14 -15.40 -0.13
C SER A 64 -6.73 -14.09 0.50
N THR A 65 -5.55 -14.01 1.12
CA THR A 65 -5.13 -12.78 1.79
C THR A 65 -4.48 -11.80 0.82
N GLY A 66 -4.54 -10.52 1.19
CA GLY A 66 -4.04 -9.44 0.36
C GLY A 66 -2.56 -9.55 0.03
N PHE A 67 -2.24 -9.29 -1.22
CA PHE A 67 -0.86 -9.15 -1.69
C PHE A 67 -0.38 -7.70 -1.60
N ALA A 68 0.91 -7.50 -1.74
CA ALA A 68 1.52 -6.18 -1.70
C ALA A 68 2.38 -5.91 -2.93
N ARG A 69 2.41 -4.64 -3.33
CA ARG A 69 3.42 -4.08 -4.23
C ARG A 69 3.42 -4.64 -5.66
N ASP A 70 2.27 -4.91 -6.18
CA ASP A 70 2.11 -5.15 -7.60
C ASP A 70 1.77 -3.81 -8.27
N VAL A 71 2.83 -3.08 -8.63
CA VAL A 71 2.73 -1.71 -9.10
C VAL A 71 3.66 -1.51 -10.28
N TYR A 72 3.13 -0.95 -11.36
CA TYR A 72 3.92 -0.40 -12.46
C TYR A 72 4.24 1.06 -12.17
N LEU A 73 5.50 1.42 -12.34
CA LEU A 73 6.01 2.75 -12.10
C LEU A 73 6.74 3.23 -13.36
N ASP A 74 6.29 4.35 -13.88
CA ASP A 74 6.91 5.02 -15.01
C ASP A 74 7.24 6.46 -14.63
N GLY A 75 8.40 6.96 -15.05
CA GLY A 75 8.82 8.28 -14.66
C GLY A 75 9.89 8.91 -15.53
N GLU A 76 9.83 10.22 -15.55
CA GLU A 76 10.77 11.09 -16.23
C GLU A 76 11.34 12.11 -15.25
N MET A 77 12.62 12.43 -15.38
CA MET A 77 13.28 13.46 -14.59
C MET A 77 13.90 14.51 -15.52
N ALA A 78 13.51 15.76 -15.34
CA ALA A 78 14.09 16.88 -16.03
C ALA A 78 15.31 17.41 -15.26
N LEU A 79 16.45 17.51 -15.95
CA LEU A 79 17.73 17.87 -15.36
C LEU A 79 18.38 19.04 -16.09
N ARG A 80 19.12 19.87 -15.37
CA ARG A 80 20.16 20.72 -15.96
C ARG A 80 21.42 19.87 -16.20
N ARG A 81 22.25 20.33 -17.12
CA ARG A 81 23.53 19.64 -17.44
C ARG A 81 24.52 19.60 -16.28
N ASP A 82 24.38 20.50 -15.31
CA ASP A 82 25.17 20.53 -14.09
C ASP A 82 24.65 19.57 -13.00
N GLY A 83 23.59 18.82 -13.28
CA GLY A 83 23.02 17.83 -12.39
C GLY A 83 21.90 18.33 -11.48
N LYS A 84 21.47 19.59 -11.59
CA LYS A 84 20.34 20.08 -10.78
C LYS A 84 19.01 19.55 -11.31
N ILE A 85 18.20 18.96 -10.43
CA ILE A 85 16.85 18.49 -10.75
C ILE A 85 15.94 19.72 -10.97
N LEU A 86 15.21 19.72 -12.07
CA LEU A 86 14.23 20.74 -12.44
C LEU A 86 12.80 20.29 -12.22
N GLY A 87 12.55 19.00 -12.32
CA GLY A 87 11.23 18.45 -12.11
C GLY A 87 11.15 16.96 -12.35
N VAL A 88 10.03 16.37 -11.92
CA VAL A 88 9.73 14.96 -12.16
C VAL A 88 8.29 14.77 -12.65
N ARG A 89 8.11 13.79 -13.51
CA ARG A 89 6.80 13.24 -13.87
C ARG A 89 6.78 11.78 -13.50
N ILE A 90 5.77 11.37 -12.72
CA ILE A 90 5.62 9.97 -12.28
C ILE A 90 4.20 9.51 -12.58
N HIS A 91 4.08 8.35 -13.19
CA HIS A 91 2.84 7.62 -13.36
C HIS A 91 2.92 6.29 -12.62
N THR A 92 1.85 5.92 -11.92
CA THR A 92 1.75 4.64 -11.24
C THR A 92 0.43 3.94 -11.55
N ASP A 93 0.53 2.68 -11.94
CA ASP A 93 -0.60 1.76 -12.03
C ASP A 93 -0.47 0.71 -10.91
N ALA A 94 -1.43 0.72 -9.98
CA ALA A 94 -1.45 -0.21 -8.86
C ALA A 94 -2.51 -1.28 -9.04
N ASP A 95 -2.13 -2.55 -8.90
CA ASP A 95 -3.06 -3.65 -8.88
C ASP A 95 -3.80 -3.70 -7.54
N HIS A 96 -5.12 -3.62 -7.61
CA HIS A 96 -6.02 -3.68 -6.44
C HIS A 96 -6.62 -5.06 -6.22
N GLY A 97 -6.31 -6.04 -7.08
CA GLY A 97 -6.98 -7.34 -7.05
C GLY A 97 -8.47 -7.24 -7.35
N ALA A 98 -9.26 -8.20 -6.88
CA ALA A 98 -10.67 -8.31 -7.24
C ALA A 98 -11.56 -7.23 -6.59
N PHE A 99 -11.21 -6.75 -5.41
CA PHE A 99 -11.97 -5.71 -4.69
C PHE A 99 -11.11 -5.06 -3.61
N PHE A 100 -11.58 -3.94 -3.09
CA PHE A 100 -10.95 -3.33 -1.91
C PHE A 100 -11.27 -4.12 -0.65
N SER A 101 -10.26 -4.63 0.00
CA SER A 101 -10.35 -5.25 1.32
C SER A 101 -9.96 -4.31 2.46
N ASP A 102 -9.55 -3.09 2.14
CA ASP A 102 -9.14 -2.07 3.10
C ASP A 102 -10.23 -1.02 3.28
N ALA A 103 -10.42 -0.57 4.50
CA ALA A 103 -11.31 0.55 4.83
C ALA A 103 -10.84 1.92 4.28
N GLN A 104 -9.64 1.98 3.72
CA GLN A 104 -9.05 3.21 3.17
C GLN A 104 -8.47 3.01 1.77
N PRO A 105 -9.30 2.82 0.76
CA PRO A 105 -8.87 2.52 -0.60
C PRO A 105 -7.97 3.61 -1.23
N SER A 106 -8.10 4.86 -0.80
CA SER A 106 -7.28 5.98 -1.28
C SER A 106 -5.79 5.84 -0.94
N LYS A 107 -5.43 5.09 0.08
CA LYS A 107 -4.02 4.91 0.48
C LYS A 107 -3.16 4.28 -0.61
N PHE A 108 -3.75 3.48 -1.49
CA PHE A 108 -3.02 2.83 -2.57
C PHE A 108 -2.81 3.73 -3.77
N LYS A 109 -3.84 4.43 -4.19
CA LYS A 109 -3.76 5.32 -5.35
C LYS A 109 -2.78 6.47 -5.14
N ILE A 110 -2.77 7.06 -3.95
CA ILE A 110 -1.97 8.25 -3.65
C ILE A 110 -0.85 8.01 -2.64
N GLY A 111 -0.71 6.79 -2.13
CA GLY A 111 0.27 6.47 -1.10
C GLY A 111 1.70 6.78 -1.51
N LEU A 112 2.08 6.45 -2.73
CA LEU A 112 3.39 6.77 -3.30
C LEU A 112 3.66 8.27 -3.34
N MET A 113 2.65 9.06 -3.65
CA MET A 113 2.78 10.52 -3.78
C MET A 113 3.18 11.22 -2.49
N HIS A 114 2.81 10.68 -1.33
CA HIS A 114 3.18 11.26 -0.03
C HIS A 114 4.69 11.21 0.27
N SER A 115 5.43 10.38 -0.43
CA SER A 115 6.85 10.17 -0.17
C SER A 115 7.71 10.30 -1.44
N ALA A 116 7.11 10.68 -2.57
CA ALA A 116 7.76 10.63 -3.87
C ALA A 116 8.98 11.56 -3.99
N PHE A 117 9.06 12.58 -3.17
CA PHE A 117 10.17 13.54 -3.20
C PHE A 117 11.19 13.37 -2.07
N ALA A 118 10.80 12.65 -1.02
CA ALA A 118 11.60 12.32 0.15
C ALA A 118 12.56 13.45 0.60
N ALA A 119 13.85 13.26 0.36
CA ALA A 119 14.90 14.16 0.79
C ALA A 119 15.35 15.14 -0.31
N TYR A 120 14.73 15.12 -1.50
CA TYR A 120 15.18 15.90 -2.63
C TYR A 120 14.39 17.20 -2.83
N ASP A 121 15.11 18.25 -3.18
CA ASP A 121 14.57 19.54 -3.58
C ASP A 121 14.12 19.48 -5.06
N ILE A 122 12.86 19.14 -5.27
CA ILE A 122 12.24 18.99 -6.59
C ILE A 122 11.23 20.12 -6.77
N PRO A 123 11.56 21.17 -7.56
CA PRO A 123 10.73 22.36 -7.65
C PRO A 123 9.43 22.18 -8.44
N ALA A 124 9.36 21.19 -9.33
CA ALA A 124 8.18 20.92 -10.13
C ALA A 124 7.89 19.43 -10.19
N ALA A 125 6.61 19.06 -10.05
CA ALA A 125 6.20 17.67 -10.11
C ALA A 125 4.83 17.48 -10.75
N HIS A 126 4.72 16.42 -11.53
CA HIS A 126 3.44 15.93 -12.03
C HIS A 126 3.29 14.45 -11.68
N LEU A 127 2.30 14.14 -10.85
CA LEU A 127 2.06 12.78 -10.36
C LEU A 127 0.67 12.32 -10.77
N THR A 128 0.60 11.14 -11.37
CA THR A 128 -0.66 10.48 -11.70
C THR A 128 -0.68 9.07 -11.12
N ALA A 129 -1.84 8.64 -10.63
CA ALA A 129 -2.01 7.30 -10.09
C ALA A 129 -3.32 6.69 -10.59
N ARG A 130 -3.24 5.45 -11.02
CA ARG A 130 -4.38 4.63 -11.42
C ARG A 130 -4.40 3.35 -10.59
N GLY A 131 -5.58 2.94 -10.11
CA GLY A 131 -5.79 1.63 -9.52
C GLY A 131 -6.57 0.76 -10.50
N THR A 132 -6.10 -0.45 -10.72
CA THR A 132 -6.72 -1.41 -11.66
C THR A 132 -7.21 -2.61 -10.88
N TYR A 133 -8.46 -3.01 -11.13
CA TYR A 133 -8.99 -4.27 -10.59
C TYR A 133 -8.57 -5.43 -11.49
N THR A 134 -8.19 -6.53 -10.85
CA THR A 134 -7.79 -7.76 -11.50
C THR A 134 -8.46 -8.96 -10.83
N ASN A 135 -8.25 -10.17 -11.36
CA ASN A 135 -8.76 -11.40 -10.76
C ASN A 135 -7.84 -12.02 -9.70
N LYS A 136 -6.89 -11.24 -9.18
CA LYS A 136 -6.05 -11.67 -8.05
C LYS A 136 -6.79 -11.55 -6.72
N ALA A 137 -6.22 -12.13 -5.67
CA ALA A 137 -6.66 -11.87 -4.31
C ALA A 137 -6.77 -10.36 -4.03
N PRO A 138 -7.59 -9.91 -3.08
CA PRO A 138 -7.73 -8.50 -2.78
C PRO A 138 -6.39 -7.85 -2.51
N GLY A 139 -6.02 -6.88 -3.34
CA GLY A 139 -4.73 -6.24 -3.31
C GLY A 139 -4.65 -5.09 -2.34
N GLY A 140 -3.45 -4.60 -2.21
CA GLY A 140 -3.24 -3.32 -1.62
C GLY A 140 -3.22 -3.26 -0.10
N VAL A 141 -3.17 -4.35 0.60
CA VAL A 141 -3.41 -4.41 2.04
C VAL A 141 -2.20 -4.80 2.86
N ALA A 142 -1.26 -5.52 2.29
CA ALA A 142 -0.07 -5.93 3.02
C ALA A 142 0.90 -4.76 3.17
N TYR A 143 0.87 -4.13 4.30
CA TYR A 143 1.67 -2.94 4.59
C TYR A 143 3.18 -3.19 4.66
N ARG A 144 3.63 -4.39 4.83
CA ARG A 144 5.02 -4.82 4.98
C ARG A 144 6.03 -3.69 4.74
N CYS A 145 6.58 -3.13 5.79
CA CYS A 145 7.53 -2.00 5.74
C CYS A 145 6.95 -0.70 5.17
N SER A 146 5.95 -0.14 5.84
CA SER A 146 5.34 1.18 5.55
C SER A 146 4.74 1.36 4.17
N PHE A 147 4.04 0.41 3.72
CA PHE A 147 3.12 0.28 2.57
C PHE A 147 3.19 1.31 1.41
N ARG A 148 3.75 2.46 1.56
CA ARG A 148 3.90 3.49 0.53
C ARG A 148 5.34 3.98 0.34
N VAL A 149 6.13 3.91 1.39
CA VAL A 149 7.50 4.42 1.38
C VAL A 149 8.41 3.52 0.55
N THR A 150 8.18 2.23 0.60
CA THR A 150 9.04 1.25 -0.10
C THR A 150 9.05 1.48 -1.60
N GLU A 151 7.88 1.60 -2.22
CA GLU A 151 7.75 1.82 -3.66
C GLU A 151 8.26 3.19 -4.06
N ALA A 152 7.91 4.22 -3.29
CA ALA A 152 8.34 5.59 -3.53
C ALA A 152 9.86 5.72 -3.48
N MET A 153 10.49 5.20 -2.42
CA MET A 153 11.94 5.28 -2.25
C MET A 153 12.68 4.45 -3.31
N PHE A 154 12.22 3.24 -3.57
CA PHE A 154 12.80 2.41 -4.63
C PHE A 154 12.78 3.14 -5.97
N PHE A 155 11.63 3.65 -6.37
CA PHE A 155 11.49 4.28 -7.67
C PHE A 155 12.28 5.59 -7.78
N GLN A 156 12.18 6.44 -6.75
CA GLN A 156 12.92 7.69 -6.71
C GLN A 156 14.43 7.48 -6.76
N GLU A 157 14.95 6.58 -5.95
CA GLU A 157 16.39 6.30 -5.93
C GLU A 157 16.88 5.67 -7.24
N ARG A 158 16.03 4.89 -7.91
CA ARG A 158 16.35 4.38 -9.26
C ARG A 158 16.40 5.50 -10.29
N MET A 159 15.47 6.46 -10.25
CA MET A 159 15.51 7.62 -11.13
C MET A 159 16.75 8.50 -10.87
N VAL A 160 17.06 8.74 -9.60
CA VAL A 160 18.24 9.51 -9.18
C VAL A 160 19.54 8.83 -9.63
N GLN A 161 19.62 7.51 -9.49
CA GLN A 161 20.78 6.75 -9.97
C GLN A 161 20.92 6.84 -11.50
N ALA A 162 19.85 6.60 -12.24
CA ALA A 162 19.86 6.68 -13.69
C ALA A 162 20.27 8.08 -14.17
N ALA A 163 19.76 9.13 -13.52
CA ALA A 163 20.11 10.51 -13.83
C ALA A 163 21.61 10.80 -13.61
N ALA A 164 22.18 10.32 -12.53
CA ALA A 164 23.61 10.47 -12.27
C ALA A 164 24.46 9.73 -13.31
N ASP A 165 24.07 8.49 -13.63
CA ASP A 165 24.74 7.65 -14.62
C ASP A 165 24.69 8.28 -16.03
N ASP A 166 23.53 8.80 -16.46
CA ASP A 166 23.35 9.48 -17.75
C ASP A 166 24.20 10.76 -17.88
N LEU A 167 24.43 11.46 -16.77
CA LEU A 167 25.26 12.67 -16.73
C LEU A 167 26.75 12.36 -16.50
N GLY A 168 27.12 11.10 -16.23
CA GLY A 168 28.48 10.71 -15.87
C GLY A 168 28.94 11.29 -14.54
N MET A 169 28.01 11.54 -13.61
CA MET A 169 28.29 12.12 -12.30
C MET A 169 28.40 11.04 -11.21
N ASP A 170 29.23 11.31 -10.19
CA ASP A 170 29.24 10.50 -8.98
C ASP A 170 27.85 10.55 -8.31
N GLN A 171 27.32 9.37 -8.01
CA GLN A 171 25.96 9.23 -7.46
C GLN A 171 25.78 9.91 -6.09
N ALA A 172 26.83 9.96 -5.28
CA ALA A 172 26.76 10.64 -3.97
C ALA A 172 26.81 12.17 -4.14
N GLU A 173 27.58 12.67 -5.09
CA GLU A 173 27.63 14.10 -5.42
C GLU A 173 26.31 14.59 -6.01
N PHE A 174 25.72 13.83 -6.93
CA PHE A 174 24.40 14.14 -7.49
C PHE A 174 23.33 14.26 -6.38
N ARG A 175 23.33 13.33 -5.42
CA ARG A 175 22.42 13.36 -4.27
C ARG A 175 22.67 14.58 -3.38
N ARG A 176 23.91 14.84 -2.98
CA ARG A 176 24.26 16.00 -2.14
C ARG A 176 23.82 17.33 -2.76
N MET A 177 23.95 17.46 -4.08
CA MET A 177 23.54 18.66 -4.82
C MET A 177 22.03 18.90 -4.76
N ASN A 178 21.25 17.84 -4.72
CA ASN A 178 19.80 17.86 -4.84
C ASN A 178 19.03 17.63 -3.55
N PHE A 179 19.70 17.44 -2.42
CA PHE A 179 19.01 17.34 -1.13
C PHE A 179 18.38 18.67 -0.70
N VAL A 180 17.25 18.56 -0.01
CA VAL A 180 16.65 19.70 0.73
C VAL A 180 17.66 20.18 1.79
N ARG A 181 17.80 21.50 1.90
CA ARG A 181 18.70 22.17 2.86
C ARG A 181 17.92 22.79 4.01
#